data_efd73b5023bbd4be0559400e53e70303
#
_entry.id   efd73b5023bbd4be0559400e53e70303
#
_cell.length_a   1.000
_cell.length_b   1.000
_cell.length_c   1.000
_cell.angle_alpha   90.00
_cell.angle_beta   90.00
_cell.angle_gamma   90.00
#
_symmetry.space_group_name_H-M   'P 1'
#
loop_
_entity.id
_entity.type
_entity.pdbx_description
1 polymer ?
#
loop_
_entity_poly.entity_id
_entity_poly.type
_entity_poly.pdbx_seq_one_letter_code
_entity_poly.pdbx_strand_id
1 'polypeptide(L)'
;MRHQSCRRVTLNYSMNKKKIEIEHTLNSTSRNIVWQLIGTAEGLNRWIADDVKMNGKHIEFAWGDDWRHHETRQATLTFCDRYERVRWQWDDEDDESFVEIRMERSSLSGQYTLHVTDFLSTDDLEWLQDTWSHNFERLRRTSGV
;
A
#
# COMPACT_ATOMS: atom_id res chain seq x y z
N MET A 1 -0.33 6.64 -19.65
CA MET A 1 -0.28 6.99 -19.20
C MET A 1 -0.22 7.92 -18.80
N ARG A 2 -0.30 8.31 -18.49
CA ARG A 2 -0.33 9.31 -17.99
C ARG A 2 0.69 10.06 -17.67
N HIS A 3 1.26 10.05 -17.93
CA HIS A 3 1.90 10.74 -17.78
C HIS A 3 2.51 11.37 -18.11
N GLN A 4 2.52 11.53 -18.66
CA GLN A 4 2.87 12.22 -18.99
C GLN A 4 2.91 13.14 -19.37
N SER A 5 2.39 13.28 -19.65
CA SER A 5 2.21 14.09 -20.04
C SER A 5 2.13 15.14 -19.69
N CYS A 6 1.99 15.49 -19.52
CA CYS A 6 1.96 16.56 -19.31
C CYS A 6 2.34 17.17 -18.18
N ARG A 7 3.13 18.02 -18.15
CA ARG A 7 3.62 18.36 -16.99
C ARG A 7 3.18 19.64 -16.45
N ARG A 8 2.96 20.61 -17.22
CA ARG A 8 2.41 21.82 -16.74
C ARG A 8 1.05 21.63 -16.22
N VAL A 9 0.44 20.65 -16.76
CA VAL A 9 -0.87 20.25 -16.27
C VAL A 9 -0.74 19.55 -14.94
N THR A 10 0.47 19.23 -14.58
CA THR A 10 0.73 18.51 -13.34
C THR A 10 0.22 19.27 -12.13
N LEU A 11 0.27 20.57 -12.16
CA LEU A 11 -0.28 21.34 -11.07
C LEU A 11 -1.73 21.04 -10.83
N ASN A 12 -2.50 20.98 -11.91
CA ASN A 12 -3.92 20.69 -11.79
C ASN A 12 -4.14 19.28 -11.27
N TYR A 13 -3.30 18.35 -11.67
CA TYR A 13 -3.41 16.99 -11.17
C TYR A 13 -3.18 16.94 -9.68
N SER A 14 -2.17 17.61 -9.20
CA SER A 14 -1.90 17.62 -7.77
C SER A 14 -3.06 18.19 -7.01
N MET A 15 -3.66 19.25 -7.53
CA MET A 15 -4.76 19.88 -6.86
C MET A 15 -6.02 19.04 -6.87
N ASN A 16 -6.12 18.10 -7.81
CA ASN A 16 -7.26 17.22 -7.91
C ASN A 16 -7.09 15.94 -7.14
N LYS A 17 -5.91 15.68 -6.60
CA LYS A 17 -5.66 14.47 -5.86
C LYS A 17 -6.27 14.57 -4.47
N LYS A 18 -6.78 13.45 -4.02
CA LYS A 18 -7.45 13.36 -2.75
C LYS A 18 -6.77 12.30 -1.90
N LYS A 19 -6.56 12.63 -0.64
CA LYS A 19 -6.02 11.70 0.33
C LYS A 19 -7.16 10.84 0.87
N ILE A 20 -6.93 9.54 0.92
CA ILE A 20 -7.91 8.59 1.43
C ILE A 20 -7.30 7.84 2.58
N GLU A 21 -8.09 7.61 3.63
CA GLU A 21 -7.66 6.84 4.79
C GLU A 21 -8.64 5.70 4.98
N ILE A 22 -8.10 4.49 5.14
CA ILE A 22 -8.88 3.28 5.27
C ILE A 22 -8.38 2.52 6.48
N GLU A 23 -9.30 1.99 7.28
CA GLU A 23 -8.94 1.21 8.46
C GLU A 23 -9.37 -0.23 8.28
N HIS A 24 -8.57 -1.13 8.82
CA HIS A 24 -8.90 -2.55 8.78
C HIS A 24 -8.38 -3.20 10.05
N THR A 25 -9.29 -3.76 10.85
CA THR A 25 -8.93 -4.41 12.10
C THR A 25 -8.51 -5.83 11.82
N LEU A 26 -7.37 -6.22 12.38
CA LEU A 26 -6.84 -7.57 12.23
C LEU A 26 -7.24 -8.44 13.41
N ASN A 27 -7.31 -9.73 13.15
CA ASN A 27 -7.57 -10.70 14.19
C ASN A 27 -6.23 -11.18 14.76
N SER A 28 -5.47 -10.27 15.33
CA SER A 28 -4.15 -10.59 15.86
C SER A 28 -3.75 -9.60 16.95
N THR A 29 -3.15 -10.14 18.00
CA THR A 29 -2.60 -9.33 19.08
C THR A 29 -1.05 -9.37 19.04
N SER A 30 -0.47 -9.97 18.02
CA SER A 30 0.96 -10.14 17.92
C SER A 30 1.60 -9.00 17.13
N ARG A 31 2.39 -8.20 17.82
CA ARG A 31 3.13 -7.10 17.20
C ARG A 31 4.05 -7.60 16.09
N ASN A 32 4.72 -8.71 16.34
CA ASN A 32 5.66 -9.26 15.37
C ASN A 32 4.97 -9.76 14.11
N ILE A 33 3.86 -10.46 14.27
CA ILE A 33 3.13 -10.97 13.11
C ILE A 33 2.62 -9.82 12.26
N VAL A 34 2.05 -8.81 12.89
CA VAL A 34 1.52 -7.67 12.14
C VAL A 34 2.63 -6.92 11.43
N TRP A 35 3.75 -6.69 12.13
CA TRP A 35 4.87 -6.00 11.49
C TRP A 35 5.40 -6.78 10.29
N GLN A 36 5.49 -8.10 10.40
CA GLN A 36 5.95 -8.93 9.28
C GLN A 36 5.08 -8.72 8.05
N LEU A 37 3.80 -8.49 8.25
CA LEU A 37 2.87 -8.35 7.12
C LEU A 37 3.00 -7.01 6.41
N ILE A 38 3.44 -5.96 7.09
CA ILE A 38 3.49 -4.64 6.47
C ILE A 38 4.91 -4.14 6.23
N GLY A 39 5.88 -4.65 6.95
CA GLY A 39 7.23 -4.11 6.92
C GLY A 39 8.26 -4.96 6.19
N THR A 40 7.85 -6.07 5.59
CA THR A 40 8.78 -6.95 4.88
C THR A 40 8.26 -7.25 3.49
N ALA A 41 9.19 -7.58 2.58
CA ALA A 41 8.81 -7.96 1.22
C ALA A 41 7.91 -9.19 1.24
N GLU A 42 8.25 -10.18 2.06
CA GLU A 42 7.46 -11.39 2.16
C GLU A 42 6.05 -11.10 2.63
N GLY A 43 5.92 -10.22 3.62
CA GLY A 43 4.63 -9.87 4.15
C GLY A 43 3.78 -9.15 3.13
N LEU A 44 4.33 -8.14 2.48
CA LEU A 44 3.61 -7.39 1.45
C LEU A 44 3.23 -8.28 0.28
N ASN A 45 4.06 -9.29 0.01
CA ASN A 45 3.81 -10.24 -1.06
C ASN A 45 2.56 -11.07 -0.81
N ARG A 46 2.11 -11.14 0.42
CA ARG A 46 0.92 -11.92 0.75
C ARG A 46 -0.37 -11.22 0.39
N TRP A 47 -0.37 -9.88 0.31
CA TRP A 47 -1.63 -9.19 0.15
C TRP A 47 -1.62 -7.95 -0.73
N ILE A 48 -0.47 -7.29 -0.92
CA ILE A 48 -0.44 -6.07 -1.71
C ILE A 48 -0.29 -6.37 -3.20
N ALA A 49 0.53 -7.36 -3.52
CA ALA A 49 0.83 -7.70 -4.92
C ALA A 49 1.13 -9.18 -5.02
N ASP A 50 1.26 -9.67 -6.24
CA ASP A 50 1.57 -11.07 -6.45
C ASP A 50 3.03 -11.37 -6.21
N ASP A 51 3.89 -10.37 -6.37
CA ASP A 51 5.30 -10.52 -6.05
C ASP A 51 5.82 -9.17 -5.59
N VAL A 52 6.62 -9.16 -4.53
CA VAL A 52 7.20 -7.94 -4.00
C VAL A 52 8.68 -8.20 -3.74
N LYS A 53 9.53 -7.36 -4.30
CA LYS A 53 10.98 -7.46 -4.10
C LYS A 53 11.49 -6.16 -3.52
N MET A 54 12.29 -6.26 -2.48
CA MET A 54 12.91 -5.09 -1.86
C MET A 54 14.41 -5.18 -1.98
N ASN A 55 15.02 -4.06 -2.35
CA ASN A 55 16.46 -3.95 -2.41
C ASN A 55 16.83 -2.58 -1.86
N GLY A 56 17.22 -2.55 -0.58
CA GLY A 56 17.43 -1.29 0.10
C GLY A 56 16.12 -0.54 0.20
N LYS A 57 16.09 0.67 -0.34
CA LYS A 57 14.88 1.47 -0.33
C LYS A 57 14.01 1.27 -1.56
N HIS A 58 14.49 0.48 -2.50
CA HIS A 58 13.76 0.26 -3.74
C HIS A 58 12.83 -0.93 -3.58
N ILE A 59 11.58 -0.76 -4.01
CA ILE A 59 10.57 -1.82 -3.96
C ILE A 59 10.01 -2.01 -5.35
N GLU A 60 9.94 -3.26 -5.78
CA GLU A 60 9.29 -3.60 -7.05
C GLU A 60 8.08 -4.45 -6.74
N PHE A 61 6.90 -3.99 -7.18
CA PHE A 61 5.65 -4.71 -7.03
C PHE A 61 5.25 -5.28 -8.39
N ALA A 62 4.76 -6.51 -8.40
CA ALA A 62 4.33 -7.15 -9.65
C ALA A 62 2.97 -7.79 -9.45
N TRP A 63 2.08 -7.59 -10.41
CA TRP A 63 0.75 -8.18 -10.43
C TRP A 63 0.59 -9.00 -11.68
N GLY A 64 -0.15 -10.12 -11.59
CA GLY A 64 -0.36 -11.00 -12.71
C GLY A 64 0.72 -12.05 -12.77
N ASP A 65 0.53 -13.05 -13.66
CA ASP A 65 1.52 -14.08 -13.81
C ASP A 65 2.32 -13.86 -15.09
N ASP A 66 3.43 -14.59 -15.22
CA ASP A 66 4.36 -14.40 -16.31
C ASP A 66 3.78 -14.75 -17.66
N TRP A 67 2.67 -15.48 -17.66
CA TRP A 67 2.08 -15.98 -18.88
C TRP A 67 1.21 -15.00 -19.59
N ARG A 68 0.52 -14.14 -18.82
CA ARG A 68 -0.47 -13.32 -19.42
C ARG A 68 -0.18 -11.91 -19.11
N HIS A 69 -1.13 -11.30 -18.46
CA HIS A 69 -1.08 -9.90 -18.14
C HIS A 69 -0.15 -9.72 -16.95
N HIS A 70 0.91 -8.99 -17.15
CA HIS A 70 1.92 -8.80 -16.12
C HIS A 70 2.19 -7.31 -15.99
N GLU A 71 1.96 -6.79 -14.81
CA GLU A 71 2.17 -5.38 -14.54
C GLU A 71 3.14 -5.22 -13.39
N THR A 72 4.11 -4.31 -13.54
CA THR A 72 5.05 -4.01 -12.47
C THR A 72 5.06 -2.52 -12.19
N ARG A 73 5.32 -2.17 -10.94
CA ARG A 73 5.51 -0.78 -10.54
C ARG A 73 6.67 -0.69 -9.58
N GLN A 74 7.40 0.40 -9.70
CA GLN A 74 8.56 0.66 -8.86
C GLN A 74 8.19 1.70 -7.82
N ALA A 75 8.73 1.55 -6.62
CA ALA A 75 8.48 2.47 -5.54
C ALA A 75 9.74 2.68 -4.72
N THR A 76 9.76 3.76 -3.97
CA THR A 76 10.86 4.09 -3.08
C THR A 76 10.33 4.15 -1.66
N LEU A 77 10.96 3.38 -0.77
CA LEU A 77 10.60 3.34 0.63
C LEU A 77 11.08 4.62 1.30
N THR A 78 10.15 5.38 1.86
CA THR A 78 10.49 6.65 2.49
C THR A 78 10.48 6.57 4.02
N PHE A 79 9.65 5.70 4.58
CA PHE A 79 9.65 5.44 6.02
C PHE A 79 9.51 3.96 6.27
N CYS A 80 10.26 3.47 7.26
CA CYS A 80 10.16 2.08 7.70
C CYS A 80 10.48 2.07 9.19
N ASP A 81 9.48 2.44 9.98
CA ASP A 81 9.63 2.52 11.44
C ASP A 81 9.07 1.24 12.03
N ARG A 82 9.95 0.41 12.53
CA ARG A 82 9.59 -0.92 13.01
C ARG A 82 8.50 -0.86 14.07
N TYR A 83 7.46 -1.68 13.87
CA TYR A 83 6.29 -1.78 14.74
C TYR A 83 5.40 -0.54 14.71
N GLU A 84 5.61 0.35 13.75
CA GLU A 84 4.79 1.54 13.61
C GLU A 84 4.22 1.72 12.23
N ARG A 85 5.08 1.88 11.23
CA ARG A 85 4.57 2.17 9.89
C ARG A 85 5.59 1.89 8.81
N VAL A 86 5.08 1.73 7.60
CA VAL A 86 5.87 1.70 6.39
C VAL A 86 5.22 2.68 5.42
N ARG A 87 6.04 3.41 4.66
CA ARG A 87 5.55 4.37 3.67
C ARG A 87 6.41 4.27 2.42
N TRP A 88 5.77 4.26 1.26
CA TRP A 88 6.51 4.29 0.02
C TRP A 88 5.87 5.26 -0.95
N GLN A 89 6.69 5.74 -1.89
CA GLN A 89 6.26 6.60 -2.98
C GLN A 89 6.41 5.84 -4.28
N TRP A 90 5.36 5.89 -5.11
CA TRP A 90 5.46 5.31 -6.44
C TRP A 90 6.38 6.19 -7.28
N ASP A 91 7.33 5.56 -7.97
CA ASP A 91 8.31 6.31 -8.78
C ASP A 91 7.64 7.04 -9.94
N ASP A 92 6.45 6.60 -10.36
CA ASP A 92 5.73 7.20 -11.48
C ASP A 92 4.70 8.23 -11.04
N GLU A 93 4.72 8.65 -9.77
CA GLU A 93 3.80 9.66 -9.28
C GLU A 93 4.56 10.84 -8.66
N ASP A 94 3.82 11.90 -8.33
CA ASP A 94 4.45 13.09 -7.79
C ASP A 94 4.84 12.90 -6.33
N ASP A 95 5.62 13.85 -5.82
CA ASP A 95 6.18 13.75 -4.48
C ASP A 95 5.16 13.88 -3.37
N GLU A 96 3.96 14.34 -3.69
CA GLU A 96 2.94 14.55 -2.68
C GLU A 96 2.09 13.32 -2.44
N SER A 97 2.22 12.32 -3.30
CA SER A 97 1.44 11.09 -3.17
C SER A 97 2.30 9.99 -2.57
N PHE A 98 1.71 9.22 -1.70
CA PHE A 98 2.40 8.09 -1.08
C PHE A 98 1.38 7.07 -0.62
N VAL A 99 1.87 5.87 -0.32
CA VAL A 99 1.08 4.85 0.37
C VAL A 99 1.72 4.64 1.72
N GLU A 100 0.91 4.71 2.76
CA GLU A 100 1.40 4.45 4.11
C GLU A 100 0.53 3.43 4.79
N ILE A 101 1.14 2.48 5.46
CA ILE A 101 0.43 1.50 6.27
C ILE A 101 0.98 1.62 7.67
N ARG A 102 0.10 1.95 8.60
CA ARG A 102 0.45 2.15 10.00
C ARG A 102 -0.29 1.11 10.83
N MET A 103 0.37 0.56 11.83
CA MET A 103 -0.26 -0.41 12.72
C MET A 103 -0.48 0.23 14.09
N GLU A 104 -1.64 -0.03 14.65
CA GLU A 104 -2.00 0.53 15.94
C GLU A 104 -2.72 -0.51 16.78
N ARG A 105 -2.32 -0.64 18.04
CA ARG A 105 -2.89 -1.62 18.94
C ARG A 105 -4.04 -1.00 19.70
N SER A 106 -5.17 -1.70 19.74
CA SER A 106 -6.31 -1.26 20.53
C SER A 106 -6.03 -1.48 22.01
N SER A 107 -6.25 -0.45 22.83
CA SER A 107 -6.06 -0.58 24.26
C SER A 107 -7.16 -1.43 24.91
N LEU A 108 -8.26 -1.62 24.22
CA LEU A 108 -9.37 -2.40 24.75
C LEU A 108 -9.23 -3.88 24.45
N SER A 109 -8.97 -4.22 23.20
CA SER A 109 -8.94 -5.62 22.79
C SER A 109 -7.53 -6.18 22.65
N GLY A 110 -6.53 -5.31 22.52
CA GLY A 110 -5.17 -5.75 22.22
C GLY A 110 -4.94 -6.10 20.76
N GLN A 111 -5.99 -6.07 19.96
CA GLN A 111 -5.86 -6.38 18.54
C GLN A 111 -5.33 -5.19 17.78
N TYR A 112 -4.73 -5.45 16.64
CA TYR A 112 -4.14 -4.40 15.82
C TYR A 112 -5.08 -3.97 14.70
N THR A 113 -5.05 -2.68 14.40
CA THR A 113 -5.76 -2.09 13.27
C THR A 113 -4.72 -1.53 12.32
N LEU A 114 -4.91 -1.79 11.04
CA LEU A 114 -4.08 -1.17 10.02
C LEU A 114 -4.76 0.10 9.54
N HIS A 115 -3.98 1.17 9.47
CA HIS A 115 -4.45 2.46 8.93
C HIS A 115 -3.70 2.70 7.64
N VAL A 116 -4.43 2.70 6.54
CA VAL A 116 -3.83 2.87 5.22
C VAL A 116 -4.15 4.26 4.71
N THR A 117 -3.12 4.96 4.26
CA THR A 117 -3.26 6.25 3.59
C THR A 117 -2.83 6.08 2.14
N ASP A 118 -3.67 6.53 1.21
CA ASP A 118 -3.38 6.45 -0.21
C ASP A 118 -3.93 7.70 -0.88
N PHE A 119 -3.53 7.93 -2.12
CA PHE A 119 -3.93 9.10 -2.88
C PHE A 119 -4.45 8.68 -4.25
N LEU A 120 -5.42 9.45 -4.77
CA LEU A 120 -5.96 9.16 -6.09
C LEU A 120 -6.59 10.42 -6.65
N SER A 121 -6.84 10.42 -7.95
CA SER A 121 -7.68 11.44 -8.53
C SER A 121 -9.13 11.13 -8.17
N THR A 122 -9.97 12.14 -8.17
CA THR A 122 -11.34 11.98 -7.69
C THR A 122 -12.15 10.98 -8.50
N ASP A 123 -11.75 10.73 -9.74
CA ASP A 123 -12.50 9.83 -10.60
C ASP A 123 -12.31 8.36 -10.26
N ASP A 124 -11.26 8.04 -9.49
CA ASP A 124 -10.88 6.65 -9.25
C ASP A 124 -11.18 6.19 -7.83
N LEU A 125 -12.01 6.92 -7.11
CA LEU A 125 -12.27 6.61 -5.71
C LEU A 125 -12.80 5.20 -5.51
N GLU A 126 -13.81 4.83 -6.27
CA GLU A 126 -14.42 3.52 -6.12
C GLU A 126 -13.43 2.40 -6.44
N TRP A 127 -12.66 2.59 -7.50
CA TRP A 127 -11.65 1.62 -7.88
C TRP A 127 -10.61 1.42 -6.79
N LEU A 128 -10.17 2.52 -6.17
CA LEU A 128 -9.16 2.43 -5.13
C LEU A 128 -9.71 1.74 -3.88
N GLN A 129 -10.95 2.06 -3.51
CA GLN A 129 -11.57 1.41 -2.37
C GLN A 129 -11.72 -0.08 -2.60
N ASP A 130 -12.12 -0.47 -3.81
CA ASP A 130 -12.24 -1.88 -4.16
C ASP A 130 -10.88 -2.57 -4.12
N THR A 131 -9.85 -1.90 -4.60
CA THR A 131 -8.51 -2.47 -4.59
C THR A 131 -8.06 -2.78 -3.17
N TRP A 132 -8.24 -1.84 -2.25
CA TRP A 132 -7.85 -2.07 -0.87
C TRP A 132 -8.71 -3.12 -0.19
N SER A 133 -10.01 -3.17 -0.51
CA SER A 133 -10.88 -4.21 0.01
C SER A 133 -10.39 -5.60 -0.42
N HIS A 134 -10.01 -5.74 -1.68
CA HIS A 134 -9.47 -7.00 -2.16
C HIS A 134 -8.15 -7.34 -1.50
N ASN A 135 -7.31 -6.34 -1.28
CA ASN A 135 -6.04 -6.56 -0.59
C ASN A 135 -6.27 -7.08 0.83
N PHE A 136 -7.20 -6.47 1.56
CA PHE A 136 -7.50 -6.90 2.92
C PHE A 136 -8.08 -8.30 2.96
N GLU A 137 -8.93 -8.63 1.99
CA GLU A 137 -9.49 -9.97 1.91
C GLU A 137 -8.39 -10.99 1.66
N ARG A 138 -7.46 -10.64 0.80
CA ARG A 138 -6.33 -11.50 0.50
C ARG A 138 -5.43 -11.66 1.72
N LEU A 139 -5.23 -10.57 2.46
CA LEU A 139 -4.47 -10.62 3.71
C LEU A 139 -5.06 -11.64 4.67
N ARG A 140 -6.36 -11.57 4.87
CA ARG A 140 -7.03 -12.49 5.77
C ARG A 140 -6.91 -13.92 5.28
N ARG A 141 -7.09 -14.13 3.99
CA ARG A 141 -7.07 -15.47 3.43
C ARG A 141 -5.70 -16.10 3.49
N THR A 142 -4.64 -15.31 3.29
CA THR A 142 -3.28 -15.87 3.24
C THR A 142 -2.60 -15.93 4.60
N SER A 143 -2.98 -15.05 5.53
CA SER A 143 -2.32 -14.98 6.83
C SER A 143 -3.21 -15.42 7.98
N GLY A 144 -4.50 -15.44 7.79
CA GLY A 144 -5.43 -15.82 8.84
C GLY A 144 -5.73 -14.71 9.83
N VAL A 145 -5.18 -13.53 9.61
CA VAL A 145 -5.42 -12.41 10.51
C VAL A 145 -6.18 -11.30 9.79
#